data_81a3ce5baed175e7c87ca148e2d1d506
#
_entry.id   81a3ce5baed175e7c87ca148e2d1d506
#
_cell.length_a   1.000
_cell.length_b   1.000
_cell.length_c   1.000
_cell.angle_alpha   90.00
_cell.angle_beta   90.00
_cell.angle_gamma   90.00
#
_symmetry.space_group_name_H-M   'P 1'
#
loop_
_entity.id
_entity.type
_entity.pdbx_description
1 polymer ?
#
loop_
_entity_poly.entity_id
_entity_poly.type
_entity_poly.pdbx_seq_one_letter_code
_entity_poly.pdbx_strand_id
1 'polypeptide(L)'
;IRIDSDQALEKQPIEITLRQGAEANEMILPVAFDGHHFRVVGDAVSDADGTHIRIREIPEITSADGAGERSLFKSLKMTLCKVALGQQDVNQLRYVQKLDDGTIALQRESLGIKIGKAKKVLLVLHGMAGDGLSMVNAIHDNLPAANLQGYDLILVYDYESLNTPLDETAKMLKTTLAEFSFGQDEKRITIISHSLGGLIARWMIEQEGGSAFVDHCVLVGTPNNGSMYGKIDGYVRWA
;
A
#
# COMPACT_ATOMS: atom_id res chain seq x y z
N ILE A 1 -6.74 20.52 -22.78
CA ILE A 1 -6.23 21.69 -22.03
C ILE A 1 -4.72 21.50 -21.96
N ARG A 2 -3.95 22.43 -22.50
CA ARG A 2 -2.49 22.45 -22.39
C ARG A 2 -2.15 23.30 -21.17
N ILE A 3 -1.41 22.76 -20.24
CA ILE A 3 -1.02 23.45 -19.01
C ILE A 3 0.47 23.73 -19.11
N ASP A 4 0.81 25.01 -19.14
CA ASP A 4 2.17 25.44 -19.43
C ASP A 4 3.10 25.51 -18.21
N SER A 5 2.55 25.45 -16.98
CA SER A 5 3.35 25.38 -15.74
C SER A 5 2.54 24.96 -14.52
N ASP A 6 3.20 24.33 -13.54
CA ASP A 6 2.60 23.96 -12.23
C ASP A 6 2.20 25.20 -11.41
N GLN A 7 2.95 26.33 -11.56
CA GLN A 7 2.61 27.58 -10.89
C GLN A 7 1.23 28.14 -11.27
N ALA A 8 0.73 27.81 -12.47
CA ALA A 8 -0.61 28.17 -12.89
C ALA A 8 -1.67 27.34 -12.14
N LEU A 9 -1.41 26.07 -11.84
CA LEU A 9 -2.31 25.18 -11.12
C LEU A 9 -2.30 25.42 -9.61
N GLU A 10 -1.18 25.87 -9.04
CA GLU A 10 -1.16 26.32 -7.63
C GLU A 10 -2.09 27.50 -7.38
N LYS A 11 -2.17 28.45 -8.34
CA LYS A 11 -3.04 29.63 -8.24
C LYS A 11 -4.47 29.35 -8.68
N GLN A 12 -4.65 28.43 -9.61
CA GLN A 12 -5.95 28.10 -10.20
C GLN A 12 -6.04 26.60 -10.41
N PRO A 13 -6.33 25.81 -9.36
CA PRO A 13 -6.44 24.37 -9.44
C PRO A 13 -7.55 23.94 -10.39
N ILE A 14 -7.41 22.77 -10.99
CA ILE A 14 -8.51 22.15 -11.71
C ILE A 14 -9.47 21.57 -10.70
N GLU A 15 -10.73 22.03 -10.74
CA GLU A 15 -11.78 21.55 -9.85
C GLU A 15 -12.63 20.51 -10.55
N ILE A 16 -12.82 19.36 -9.90
CA ILE A 16 -13.70 18.28 -10.33
C ILE A 16 -14.68 18.02 -9.19
N THR A 17 -15.98 18.15 -9.47
CA THR A 17 -17.02 17.83 -8.50
C THR A 17 -17.64 16.47 -8.83
N LEU A 18 -17.57 15.56 -7.88
CA LEU A 18 -18.29 14.29 -7.91
C LEU A 18 -19.62 14.48 -7.19
N ARG A 19 -20.72 14.19 -7.87
CA ARG A 19 -22.08 14.33 -7.32
C ARG A 19 -22.36 13.38 -6.16
N GLN A 20 -21.60 12.31 -6.06
CA GLN A 20 -21.67 11.37 -4.95
C GLN A 20 -20.54 11.68 -4.01
N GLY A 21 -20.84 12.08 -2.77
CA GLY A 21 -19.85 12.31 -1.73
C GLY A 21 -19.12 11.01 -1.36
N ALA A 22 -17.94 11.16 -0.79
CA ALA A 22 -17.29 10.06 -0.09
C ALA A 22 -18.12 9.71 1.15
N GLU A 23 -18.20 8.43 1.49
CA GLU A 23 -18.85 7.99 2.74
C GLU A 23 -18.05 8.50 3.95
N ALA A 24 -18.66 8.51 5.14
CA ALA A 24 -18.06 9.10 6.35
C ALA A 24 -16.66 8.56 6.71
N ASN A 25 -16.30 7.40 6.17
CA ASN A 25 -15.01 6.73 6.38
C ASN A 25 -14.18 6.60 5.09
N GLU A 26 -14.49 7.38 4.07
CA GLU A 26 -13.80 7.34 2.79
C GLU A 26 -13.04 8.64 2.56
N MET A 27 -11.81 8.52 2.08
CA MET A 27 -11.01 9.64 1.60
C MET A 27 -10.75 9.47 0.10
N ILE A 28 -10.90 10.54 -0.66
CA ILE A 28 -10.52 10.57 -2.07
C ILE A 28 -9.18 11.29 -2.19
N LEU A 29 -8.17 10.59 -2.70
CA LEU A 29 -6.87 11.17 -3.00
C LEU A 29 -6.69 11.25 -4.51
N PRO A 30 -6.54 12.45 -5.08
CA PRO A 30 -6.16 12.60 -6.47
C PRO A 30 -4.70 12.22 -6.65
N VAL A 31 -4.43 11.12 -7.36
CA VAL A 31 -3.08 10.67 -7.68
C VAL A 31 -2.89 10.64 -9.19
N ALA A 32 -1.70 11.00 -9.65
CA ALA A 32 -1.29 10.88 -11.05
C ALA A 32 -0.02 10.04 -11.16
N PHE A 33 0.14 9.39 -12.31
CA PHE A 33 1.30 8.57 -12.63
C PHE A 33 2.21 9.32 -13.61
N ASP A 34 3.49 9.50 -13.25
CA ASP A 34 4.48 10.23 -14.06
C ASP A 34 5.25 9.35 -15.07
N GLY A 35 4.86 8.08 -15.17
CA GLY A 35 5.56 7.05 -15.94
C GLY A 35 6.46 6.16 -15.09
N HIS A 36 6.78 6.57 -13.87
CA HIS A 36 7.65 5.85 -12.94
C HIS A 36 7.00 5.69 -11.55
N HIS A 37 6.31 6.72 -11.07
CA HIS A 37 5.75 6.76 -9.71
C HIS A 37 4.35 7.37 -9.70
N PHE A 38 3.55 6.95 -8.72
CA PHE A 38 2.32 7.64 -8.38
C PHE A 38 2.63 8.84 -7.47
N ARG A 39 2.01 9.98 -7.74
CA ARG A 39 2.12 11.20 -6.93
C ARG A 39 0.74 11.70 -6.54
N VAL A 40 0.59 12.17 -5.31
CA VAL A 40 -0.60 12.93 -4.92
C VAL A 40 -0.51 14.31 -5.58
N VAL A 41 -1.51 14.65 -6.38
CA VAL A 41 -1.50 15.84 -7.23
C VAL A 41 -2.50 16.90 -6.79
N GLY A 42 -3.10 16.72 -5.62
CA GLY A 42 -4.08 17.64 -5.09
C GLY A 42 -4.75 17.16 -3.82
N ASP A 43 -5.87 17.76 -3.50
CA ASP A 43 -6.70 17.45 -2.35
C ASP A 43 -8.17 17.20 -2.74
N ALA A 44 -8.94 16.60 -1.86
CA ALA A 44 -10.37 16.45 -2.01
C ALA A 44 -11.10 16.76 -0.69
N VAL A 45 -12.21 17.45 -0.79
CA VAL A 45 -13.08 17.79 0.36
C VAL A 45 -14.49 17.34 0.03
N SER A 46 -15.11 16.58 0.95
CA SER A 46 -16.51 16.16 0.83
C SER A 46 -17.40 17.03 1.71
N ASP A 47 -18.52 17.45 1.16
CA ASP A 47 -19.57 18.20 1.84
C ASP A 47 -20.96 17.71 1.42
N ALA A 48 -22.02 18.46 1.73
CA ALA A 48 -23.39 18.12 1.40
C ALA A 48 -23.69 18.11 -0.11
N ASP A 49 -22.89 18.82 -0.91
CA ASP A 49 -23.08 18.97 -2.35
C ASP A 49 -22.26 17.93 -3.14
N GLY A 50 -21.38 17.16 -2.49
CA GLY A 50 -20.58 16.12 -3.09
C GLY A 50 -19.13 16.13 -2.66
N THR A 51 -18.24 15.58 -3.48
CA THR A 51 -16.80 15.64 -3.25
C THR A 51 -16.14 16.55 -4.28
N HIS A 52 -15.47 17.56 -3.78
CA HIS A 52 -14.74 18.56 -4.55
C HIS A 52 -13.26 18.20 -4.57
N ILE A 53 -12.76 17.82 -5.74
CA ILE A 53 -11.36 17.43 -5.95
C ILE A 53 -10.63 18.60 -6.59
N ARG A 54 -9.51 19.02 -6.01
CA ARG A 54 -8.65 20.07 -6.51
C ARG A 54 -7.32 19.51 -6.94
N ILE A 55 -7.02 19.57 -8.24
CA ILE A 55 -5.74 19.14 -8.81
C ILE A 55 -4.83 20.37 -8.90
N ARG A 56 -3.70 20.31 -8.22
CA ARG A 56 -2.72 21.40 -8.11
C ARG A 56 -1.46 21.18 -8.91
N GLU A 57 -1.20 19.92 -9.32
CA GLU A 57 -0.01 19.52 -10.05
C GLU A 57 -0.41 18.50 -11.12
N ILE A 58 0.29 18.55 -12.27
CA ILE A 58 0.21 17.52 -13.29
C ILE A 58 1.64 17.10 -13.61
N PRO A 59 2.04 15.86 -13.28
CA PRO A 59 3.39 15.39 -13.54
C PRO A 59 3.68 15.35 -15.04
N GLU A 60 4.92 15.68 -15.40
CA GLU A 60 5.43 15.44 -16.74
C GLU A 60 5.64 13.94 -16.94
N ILE A 61 5.08 13.40 -18.02
CA ILE A 61 5.42 12.04 -18.44
C ILE A 61 6.68 12.15 -19.29
N THR A 62 7.79 11.67 -18.76
CA THR A 62 9.03 11.50 -19.54
C THR A 62 8.83 10.28 -20.46
N SER A 63 8.63 10.51 -21.75
CA SER A 63 8.71 9.43 -22.74
C SER A 63 10.19 9.02 -22.92
N ALA A 64 10.41 7.78 -23.34
CA ALA A 64 11.76 7.24 -23.59
C ALA A 64 12.59 8.08 -24.58
N ASP A 65 11.97 8.97 -25.32
CA ASP A 65 12.58 9.87 -26.31
C ASP A 65 13.01 11.24 -25.74
N GLY A 66 12.90 11.45 -24.42
CA GLY A 66 13.40 12.65 -23.74
C GLY A 66 12.53 13.91 -23.93
N ALA A 67 11.41 13.84 -24.62
CA ALA A 67 10.45 14.94 -24.74
C ALA A 67 9.40 14.83 -23.64
N GLY A 68 9.53 15.63 -22.60
CA GLY A 68 8.51 15.76 -21.54
C GLY A 68 7.23 16.40 -22.11
N GLU A 69 6.12 15.71 -22.07
CA GLU A 69 4.81 16.24 -22.46
C GLU A 69 3.87 16.24 -21.26
N ARG A 70 3.43 17.42 -20.82
CA ARG A 70 2.38 17.58 -19.82
C ARG A 70 1.03 17.49 -20.50
N SER A 71 0.36 16.36 -20.43
CA SER A 71 -0.96 16.17 -20.97
C SER A 71 -1.89 15.57 -19.94
N LEU A 72 -2.96 16.28 -19.60
CA LEU A 72 -4.02 15.81 -18.71
C LEU A 72 -4.55 14.43 -19.14
N PHE A 73 -4.69 14.18 -20.42
CA PHE A 73 -5.22 12.91 -20.95
C PHE A 73 -4.21 11.75 -20.96
N LYS A 74 -2.91 12.05 -21.03
CA LYS A 74 -1.87 11.02 -20.98
C LYS A 74 -1.44 10.72 -19.55
N SER A 75 -1.44 11.75 -18.67
CA SER A 75 -1.16 11.61 -17.22
C SER A 75 -2.35 11.05 -16.45
N LEU A 76 -3.56 11.15 -16.98
CA LEU A 76 -4.80 10.76 -16.34
C LEU A 76 -5.09 9.26 -16.47
N LYS A 77 -4.18 8.41 -16.03
CA LYS A 77 -4.61 7.29 -15.19
C LYS A 77 -4.81 7.86 -13.77
N MET A 78 -5.69 8.85 -13.64
CA MET A 78 -6.19 9.25 -12.34
C MET A 78 -6.98 8.08 -11.79
N THR A 79 -6.31 7.25 -11.05
CA THR A 79 -6.98 6.34 -10.15
C THR A 79 -7.42 7.22 -8.99
N LEU A 80 -8.68 7.59 -8.96
CA LEU A 80 -9.31 8.10 -7.76
C LEU A 80 -9.25 6.93 -6.78
N CYS A 81 -8.22 6.89 -5.96
CA CYS A 81 -8.12 5.91 -4.90
C CYS A 81 -9.21 6.25 -3.88
N LYS A 82 -10.31 5.55 -3.94
CA LYS A 82 -11.30 5.53 -2.88
C LYS A 82 -10.66 4.71 -1.76
N VAL A 83 -10.05 5.39 -0.81
CA VAL A 83 -9.51 4.73 0.37
C VAL A 83 -10.67 4.58 1.34
N ALA A 84 -11.27 3.40 1.36
CA ALA A 84 -12.25 3.06 2.37
C ALA A 84 -11.55 2.99 3.74
N LEU A 85 -11.77 3.97 4.58
CA LEU A 85 -11.31 3.99 5.98
C LEU A 85 -12.22 3.15 6.89
N GLY A 86 -12.77 2.07 6.35
CA GLY A 86 -13.61 1.14 7.11
C GLY A 86 -12.79 0.34 8.11
N GLN A 87 -13.02 0.55 9.40
CA GLN A 87 -12.32 -0.13 10.51
C GLN A 87 -12.52 -1.65 10.56
N GLN A 88 -13.36 -2.25 9.73
CA GLN A 88 -13.74 -3.67 9.90
C GLN A 88 -12.78 -4.69 9.28
N ASP A 89 -11.92 -4.28 8.33
CA ASP A 89 -11.02 -5.20 7.62
C ASP A 89 -9.54 -4.82 7.65
N VAL A 90 -9.16 -3.78 8.39
CA VAL A 90 -7.78 -3.31 8.56
C VAL A 90 -7.13 -3.95 9.79
N ASN A 91 -5.80 -4.07 9.73
CA ASN A 91 -4.96 -4.73 10.75
C ASN A 91 -5.27 -6.23 10.88
N GLN A 92 -5.52 -6.90 9.76
CA GLN A 92 -5.85 -8.30 9.71
C GLN A 92 -4.81 -9.14 9.01
N LEU A 93 -4.47 -10.27 9.64
CA LEU A 93 -3.68 -11.30 9.02
C LEU A 93 -4.60 -12.28 8.29
N ARG A 94 -4.34 -12.50 7.00
CA ARG A 94 -5.06 -13.41 6.12
C ARG A 94 -4.09 -14.30 5.39
N TYR A 95 -4.53 -15.46 4.91
CA TYR A 95 -3.72 -16.31 4.04
C TYR A 95 -4.23 -16.32 2.61
N VAL A 96 -3.31 -16.57 1.71
CA VAL A 96 -3.58 -16.67 0.27
C VAL A 96 -4.12 -18.06 -0.04
N GLN A 97 -5.26 -18.10 -0.72
CA GLN A 97 -5.85 -19.33 -1.26
C GLN A 97 -6.04 -19.19 -2.76
N LYS A 98 -5.54 -20.16 -3.52
CA LYS A 98 -5.88 -20.29 -4.94
C LYS A 98 -7.17 -21.08 -5.06
N LEU A 99 -8.16 -20.53 -5.75
CA LEU A 99 -9.45 -21.14 -6.01
C LEU A 99 -9.40 -22.06 -7.24
N ASP A 100 -10.43 -22.87 -7.43
CA ASP A 100 -10.50 -23.86 -8.52
C ASP A 100 -10.51 -23.22 -9.91
N ASP A 101 -11.02 -21.99 -10.02
CA ASP A 101 -11.00 -21.19 -11.25
C ASP A 101 -9.65 -20.50 -11.53
N GLY A 102 -8.67 -20.72 -10.64
CA GLY A 102 -7.34 -20.13 -10.73
C GLY A 102 -7.20 -18.75 -10.10
N THR A 103 -8.29 -18.14 -9.64
CA THR A 103 -8.24 -16.83 -8.97
C THR A 103 -7.63 -16.94 -7.57
N ILE A 104 -7.13 -15.81 -7.07
CA ILE A 104 -6.53 -15.70 -5.74
C ILE A 104 -7.53 -15.01 -4.81
N ALA A 105 -7.74 -15.61 -3.64
CA ALA A 105 -8.56 -15.04 -2.57
C ALA A 105 -7.77 -14.96 -1.26
N LEU A 106 -8.09 -13.97 -0.44
CA LEU A 106 -7.57 -13.85 0.92
C LEU A 106 -8.59 -14.41 1.90
N GLN A 107 -8.15 -15.34 2.74
CA GLN A 107 -9.00 -16.09 3.66
C GLN A 107 -8.49 -15.94 5.11
N ARG A 108 -9.39 -16.03 6.05
CA ARG A 108 -9.08 -16.00 7.50
C ARG A 108 -9.54 -17.26 8.23
N GLU A 109 -10.45 -18.00 7.63
CA GLU A 109 -11.00 -19.22 8.25
C GLU A 109 -9.87 -20.23 8.52
N SER A 110 -9.86 -20.78 9.74
CA SER A 110 -8.85 -21.76 10.16
C SER A 110 -7.40 -21.28 10.07
N LEU A 111 -7.14 -19.98 10.08
CA LEU A 111 -5.81 -19.38 9.94
C LEU A 111 -4.82 -19.97 10.94
N GLY A 112 -5.19 -20.09 12.22
CA GLY A 112 -4.33 -20.66 13.26
C GLY A 112 -3.92 -22.10 12.99
N ILE A 113 -4.82 -22.92 12.42
CA ILE A 113 -4.53 -24.32 12.05
C ILE A 113 -3.51 -24.33 10.90
N LYS A 114 -3.69 -23.47 9.90
CA LYS A 114 -2.77 -23.38 8.75
C LYS A 114 -1.39 -22.92 9.18
N ILE A 115 -1.31 -21.87 10.00
CA ILE A 115 -0.03 -21.39 10.54
C ILE A 115 0.64 -22.45 11.41
N GLY A 116 -0.14 -23.19 12.22
CA GLY A 116 0.40 -24.26 13.06
C GLY A 116 1.05 -25.40 12.28
N LYS A 117 0.65 -25.63 11.03
CA LYS A 117 1.21 -26.67 10.14
C LYS A 117 2.37 -26.16 9.28
N ALA A 118 2.47 -24.85 9.06
CA ALA A 118 3.48 -24.26 8.20
C ALA A 118 4.82 -24.11 8.92
N LYS A 119 5.91 -24.38 8.23
CA LYS A 119 7.29 -24.14 8.70
C LYS A 119 7.92 -22.93 8.01
N LYS A 120 7.70 -22.82 6.70
CA LYS A 120 8.21 -21.72 5.89
C LYS A 120 7.06 -20.82 5.46
N VAL A 121 7.02 -19.62 5.98
CA VAL A 121 5.94 -18.67 5.75
C VAL A 121 6.46 -17.48 4.98
N LEU A 122 5.73 -17.08 3.93
CA LEU A 122 5.92 -15.82 3.24
C LEU A 122 4.88 -14.83 3.76
N LEU A 123 5.33 -13.67 4.25
CA LEU A 123 4.47 -12.57 4.64
C LEU A 123 4.56 -11.44 3.61
N VAL A 124 3.43 -10.98 3.13
CA VAL A 124 3.31 -9.89 2.16
C VAL A 124 2.78 -8.64 2.85
N LEU A 125 3.47 -7.51 2.63
CA LEU A 125 3.08 -6.20 3.14
C LEU A 125 2.95 -5.20 1.98
N HIS A 126 1.76 -4.63 1.82
CA HIS A 126 1.49 -3.66 0.77
C HIS A 126 2.09 -2.27 1.06
N GLY A 127 2.02 -1.37 0.10
CA GLY A 127 2.43 0.03 0.26
C GLY A 127 1.29 0.94 0.70
N MET A 128 1.58 2.24 0.80
CA MET A 128 0.58 3.27 1.09
C MET A 128 -0.55 3.23 0.06
N ALA A 129 -1.79 3.37 0.52
CA ALA A 129 -3.01 3.30 -0.28
C ALA A 129 -3.14 2.01 -1.14
N GLY A 130 -2.39 0.97 -0.79
CA GLY A 130 -2.48 -0.35 -1.40
C GLY A 130 -3.33 -1.31 -0.57
N ASP A 131 -3.50 -2.51 -1.10
CA ASP A 131 -4.13 -3.64 -0.42
C ASP A 131 -3.33 -4.92 -0.65
N GLY A 132 -3.54 -5.88 0.22
CA GLY A 132 -2.78 -7.12 0.20
C GLY A 132 -3.09 -8.00 -1.00
N LEU A 133 -4.34 -8.03 -1.48
CA LEU A 133 -4.72 -8.86 -2.63
C LEU A 133 -4.03 -8.38 -3.92
N SER A 134 -4.04 -7.07 -4.15
CA SER A 134 -3.34 -6.46 -5.29
C SER A 134 -1.85 -6.73 -5.25
N MET A 135 -1.22 -6.68 -4.05
CA MET A 135 0.20 -6.99 -3.90
C MET A 135 0.49 -8.47 -4.18
N VAL A 136 -0.35 -9.39 -3.72
CA VAL A 136 -0.19 -10.82 -4.01
C VAL A 136 -0.35 -11.12 -5.50
N ASN A 137 -1.34 -10.51 -6.16
CA ASN A 137 -1.51 -10.67 -7.60
C ASN A 137 -0.28 -10.15 -8.36
N ALA A 138 0.25 -9.00 -7.99
CA ALA A 138 1.47 -8.46 -8.59
C ALA A 138 2.68 -9.40 -8.41
N ILE A 139 2.81 -10.02 -7.23
CA ILE A 139 3.85 -11.02 -6.96
C ILE A 139 3.63 -12.27 -7.83
N HIS A 140 2.40 -12.77 -7.89
CA HIS A 140 2.05 -13.97 -8.67
C HIS A 140 2.31 -13.79 -10.17
N ASP A 141 1.99 -12.62 -10.70
CA ASP A 141 2.11 -12.33 -12.13
C ASP A 141 3.55 -12.06 -12.58
N ASN A 142 4.40 -11.59 -11.66
CA ASN A 142 5.75 -11.14 -12.00
C ASN A 142 6.88 -12.04 -11.45
N LEU A 143 6.62 -12.91 -10.49
CA LEU A 143 7.61 -13.85 -9.99
C LEU A 143 7.38 -15.25 -10.56
N PRO A 144 8.46 -15.97 -10.95
CA PRO A 144 8.35 -17.36 -11.33
C PRO A 144 7.66 -18.19 -10.25
N ALA A 145 6.69 -19.01 -10.62
CA ALA A 145 5.95 -19.87 -9.70
C ALA A 145 6.87 -20.73 -8.80
N ALA A 146 8.03 -21.13 -9.32
CA ALA A 146 9.04 -21.88 -8.57
C ALA A 146 9.53 -21.14 -7.31
N ASN A 147 9.56 -19.81 -7.32
CA ASN A 147 10.00 -19.02 -6.17
C ASN A 147 8.99 -19.04 -5.03
N LEU A 148 7.71 -19.24 -5.34
CA LEU A 148 6.63 -19.30 -4.35
C LEU A 148 6.38 -20.72 -3.83
N GLN A 149 6.76 -21.75 -4.57
CA GLN A 149 6.59 -23.16 -4.19
C GLN A 149 7.44 -23.57 -2.97
N GLY A 150 8.42 -22.76 -2.59
CA GLY A 150 9.25 -23.00 -1.42
C GLY A 150 8.59 -22.66 -0.07
N TYR A 151 7.38 -22.06 -0.09
CA TYR A 151 6.65 -21.65 1.11
C TYR A 151 5.44 -22.55 1.34
N ASP A 152 5.24 -22.95 2.58
CA ASP A 152 4.09 -23.76 3.01
C ASP A 152 2.82 -22.92 3.11
N LEU A 153 2.99 -21.61 3.36
CA LEU A 153 1.89 -20.67 3.56
C LEU A 153 2.31 -19.26 3.14
N ILE A 154 1.42 -18.59 2.43
CA ILE A 154 1.56 -17.17 2.11
C ILE A 154 0.55 -16.41 2.95
N LEU A 155 1.04 -15.49 3.76
CA LEU A 155 0.26 -14.59 4.60
C LEU A 155 0.28 -13.19 4.01
N VAL A 156 -0.79 -12.47 4.26
CA VAL A 156 -0.93 -11.05 3.95
C VAL A 156 -1.37 -10.34 5.22
N TYR A 157 -0.74 -9.23 5.52
CA TYR A 157 -1.20 -8.33 6.56
C TYR A 157 -1.71 -7.05 5.92
N ASP A 158 -3.02 -6.85 6.00
CA ASP A 158 -3.65 -5.60 5.58
C ASP A 158 -3.71 -4.65 6.77
N TYR A 159 -3.30 -3.42 6.54
CA TYR A 159 -3.21 -2.41 7.59
C TYR A 159 -3.64 -1.03 7.07
N GLU A 160 -4.06 -0.19 7.99
CA GLU A 160 -4.37 1.21 7.69
C GLU A 160 -3.06 1.96 7.40
N SER A 161 -2.94 2.53 6.21
CA SER A 161 -1.67 3.01 5.67
C SER A 161 -1.57 4.53 5.55
N LEU A 162 -2.58 5.29 6.01
CA LEU A 162 -2.63 6.74 5.83
C LEU A 162 -2.55 7.51 7.15
N ASN A 163 -3.26 7.06 8.19
CA ASN A 163 -3.45 7.81 9.43
C ASN A 163 -2.75 7.18 10.63
N THR A 164 -2.43 5.88 10.57
CA THR A 164 -1.77 5.18 11.67
C THR A 164 -0.26 5.39 11.59
N PRO A 165 0.41 5.83 12.66
CA PRO A 165 1.86 5.93 12.71
C PRO A 165 2.55 4.62 12.37
N LEU A 166 3.69 4.71 11.69
CA LEU A 166 4.46 3.58 11.22
C LEU A 166 4.86 2.63 12.37
N ASP A 167 5.32 3.18 13.48
CA ASP A 167 5.74 2.41 14.65
C ASP A 167 4.57 1.70 15.32
N GLU A 168 3.38 2.31 15.35
CA GLU A 168 2.17 1.69 15.86
C GLU A 168 1.73 0.52 14.96
N THR A 169 1.75 0.70 13.64
CA THR A 169 1.45 -0.36 12.68
C THR A 169 2.44 -1.53 12.82
N ALA A 170 3.72 -1.25 12.99
CA ALA A 170 4.75 -2.27 13.19
C ALA A 170 4.55 -3.05 14.51
N LYS A 171 4.17 -2.38 15.60
CA LYS A 171 3.81 -3.01 16.89
C LYS A 171 2.56 -3.88 16.75
N MET A 172 1.53 -3.41 16.05
CA MET A 172 0.32 -4.19 15.78
C MET A 172 0.64 -5.44 14.97
N LEU A 173 1.45 -5.32 13.91
CA LEU A 173 1.92 -6.46 13.13
C LEU A 173 2.66 -7.47 14.02
N LYS A 174 3.62 -7.00 14.84
CA LYS A 174 4.35 -7.86 15.77
C LYS A 174 3.43 -8.58 16.75
N THR A 175 2.46 -7.87 17.30
CA THR A 175 1.47 -8.42 18.24
C THR A 175 0.61 -9.49 17.55
N THR A 176 0.09 -9.19 16.36
CA THR A 176 -0.69 -10.14 15.57
C THR A 176 0.10 -11.42 15.24
N LEU A 177 1.37 -11.29 14.87
CA LEU A 177 2.22 -12.46 14.61
C LEU A 177 2.49 -13.27 15.89
N ALA A 178 2.65 -12.62 17.04
CA ALA A 178 2.86 -13.28 18.31
C ALA A 178 1.64 -14.10 18.78
N GLU A 179 0.41 -13.70 18.43
CA GLU A 179 -0.80 -14.48 18.69
C GLU A 179 -0.77 -15.86 18.01
N PHE A 180 0.00 -15.99 16.93
CA PHE A 180 0.21 -17.25 16.20
C PHE A 180 1.57 -17.90 16.53
N SER A 181 2.17 -17.55 17.67
CA SER A 181 3.40 -18.12 18.20
C SER A 181 4.69 -17.83 17.39
N PHE A 182 4.66 -16.88 16.45
CA PHE A 182 5.89 -16.44 15.80
C PHE A 182 6.84 -15.79 16.84
N GLY A 183 8.08 -16.26 16.83
CA GLY A 183 9.09 -15.86 17.81
C GLY A 183 9.07 -16.68 19.11
N GLN A 184 8.16 -17.64 19.25
CA GLN A 184 8.09 -18.57 20.39
C GLN A 184 8.43 -20.01 19.97
N ASP A 185 8.40 -20.30 18.69
CA ASP A 185 8.72 -21.59 18.09
C ASP A 185 9.76 -21.46 16.95
N GLU A 186 10.01 -22.55 16.24
CA GLU A 186 10.99 -22.61 15.15
C GLU A 186 10.49 -22.08 13.81
N LYS A 187 9.26 -21.52 13.74
CA LYS A 187 8.72 -20.96 12.51
C LYS A 187 9.53 -19.78 12.04
N ARG A 188 9.78 -19.74 10.75
CA ARG A 188 10.53 -18.68 10.09
C ARG A 188 9.67 -17.97 9.06
N ILE A 189 9.84 -16.67 8.98
CA ILE A 189 9.13 -15.80 8.03
C ILE A 189 10.14 -15.19 7.05
N THR A 190 9.80 -15.25 5.77
CA THR A 190 10.33 -14.34 4.76
C THR A 190 9.31 -13.24 4.53
N ILE A 191 9.72 -11.98 4.47
CA ILE A 191 8.85 -10.85 4.19
C ILE A 191 9.13 -10.34 2.77
N ILE A 192 8.08 -10.10 1.98
CA ILE A 192 8.12 -9.27 0.78
C ILE A 192 7.26 -8.06 1.04
N SER A 193 7.85 -6.88 0.90
CA SER A 193 7.19 -5.63 1.24
C SER A 193 7.40 -4.57 0.18
N HIS A 194 6.38 -3.74 -0.06
CA HIS A 194 6.43 -2.64 -1.01
C HIS A 194 6.32 -1.29 -0.29
N SER A 195 7.16 -0.33 -0.71
CA SER A 195 7.07 1.07 -0.27
C SER A 195 6.98 1.22 1.26
N LEU A 196 5.89 1.78 1.80
CA LEU A 196 5.61 1.92 3.23
C LEU A 196 5.69 0.59 3.99
N GLY A 197 5.18 -0.50 3.41
CA GLY A 197 5.27 -1.83 4.01
C GLY A 197 6.69 -2.26 4.33
N GLY A 198 7.67 -1.79 3.55
CA GLY A 198 9.08 -2.04 3.83
C GLY A 198 9.60 -1.28 5.06
N LEU A 199 9.12 -0.08 5.30
CA LEU A 199 9.47 0.66 6.53
C LEU A 199 8.85 0.00 7.76
N ILE A 200 7.59 -0.45 7.65
CA ILE A 200 6.90 -1.21 8.72
C ILE A 200 7.62 -2.50 9.02
N ALA A 201 8.00 -3.27 7.98
CA ALA A 201 8.79 -4.49 8.14
C ALA A 201 10.11 -4.24 8.88
N ARG A 202 10.85 -3.23 8.45
CA ARG A 202 12.11 -2.84 9.07
C ARG A 202 11.93 -2.45 10.53
N TRP A 203 10.96 -1.59 10.83
CA TRP A 203 10.69 -1.19 12.21
C TRP A 203 10.36 -2.40 13.08
N MET A 204 9.48 -3.28 12.61
CA MET A 204 9.11 -4.51 13.30
C MET A 204 10.33 -5.41 13.56
N ILE A 205 11.22 -5.54 12.58
CA ILE A 205 12.45 -6.36 12.71
C ILE A 205 13.45 -5.72 13.67
N GLU A 206 13.72 -4.41 13.48
CA GLU A 206 14.83 -3.71 14.14
C GLU A 206 14.46 -3.21 15.53
N GLN A 207 13.21 -2.82 15.78
CA GLN A 207 12.78 -2.19 17.02
C GLN A 207 11.85 -3.06 17.88
N GLU A 208 11.04 -3.95 17.26
CA GLU A 208 10.04 -4.75 17.97
C GLU A 208 10.48 -6.22 18.15
N GLY A 209 11.75 -6.53 17.88
CA GLY A 209 12.31 -7.87 18.08
C GLY A 209 11.91 -8.91 17.03
N GLY A 210 11.45 -8.47 15.87
CA GLY A 210 11.10 -9.36 14.75
C GLY A 210 12.28 -10.16 14.19
N SER A 211 13.51 -9.70 14.43
CA SER A 211 14.75 -10.42 14.06
C SER A 211 14.84 -11.85 14.62
N ALA A 212 14.09 -12.14 15.69
CA ALA A 212 14.07 -13.48 16.30
C ALA A 212 13.42 -14.54 15.38
N PHE A 213 12.57 -14.15 14.40
CA PHE A 213 11.82 -15.09 13.55
C PHE A 213 11.77 -14.71 12.06
N VAL A 214 12.31 -13.55 11.70
CA VAL A 214 12.41 -13.14 10.28
C VAL A 214 13.78 -13.54 9.73
N ASP A 215 13.81 -14.41 8.74
CA ASP A 215 15.05 -14.83 8.08
C ASP A 215 15.45 -13.90 6.94
N HIS A 216 14.47 -13.47 6.14
CA HIS A 216 14.71 -12.62 4.98
C HIS A 216 13.65 -11.54 4.87
N CYS A 217 14.06 -10.35 4.45
CA CYS A 217 13.17 -9.25 4.15
C CYS A 217 13.54 -8.64 2.79
N VAL A 218 12.62 -8.78 1.83
CA VAL A 218 12.77 -8.20 0.48
C VAL A 218 12.03 -6.87 0.47
N LEU A 219 12.78 -5.81 0.22
CA LEU A 219 12.28 -4.44 0.18
C LEU A 219 12.12 -3.97 -1.27
N VAL A 220 10.90 -3.79 -1.72
CA VAL A 220 10.58 -3.32 -3.06
C VAL A 220 10.21 -1.84 -3.01
N GLY A 221 11.05 -0.97 -3.57
CA GLY A 221 10.79 0.47 -3.63
C GLY A 221 10.60 1.16 -2.27
N THR A 222 11.20 0.61 -1.20
CA THR A 222 11.09 1.16 0.16
C THR A 222 11.87 2.48 0.28
N PRO A 223 11.23 3.58 0.75
CA PRO A 223 11.86 4.89 0.83
C PRO A 223 12.73 5.03 2.08
N ASN A 224 13.84 4.27 2.15
CA ASN A 224 14.73 4.20 3.33
C ASN A 224 15.40 5.54 3.70
N ASN A 225 15.49 6.48 2.76
CA ASN A 225 16.05 7.82 2.99
C ASN A 225 14.95 8.88 3.16
N GLY A 226 13.72 8.47 3.45
CA GLY A 226 12.56 9.33 3.52
C GLY A 226 11.85 9.46 2.18
N SER A 227 10.69 10.09 2.21
CA SER A 227 9.85 10.33 1.05
C SER A 227 9.37 11.77 1.05
N MET A 228 9.16 12.35 -0.14
CA MET A 228 8.50 13.65 -0.25
C MET A 228 7.08 13.63 0.33
N TYR A 229 6.44 12.47 0.33
CA TYR A 229 5.12 12.25 0.96
C TYR A 229 5.14 12.41 2.48
N GLY A 230 6.26 12.16 3.16
CA GLY A 230 6.42 12.40 4.59
C GLY A 230 6.46 13.88 5.00
N LYS A 231 6.47 14.81 4.02
CA LYS A 231 6.41 16.25 4.25
C LYS A 231 5.01 16.84 4.08
N ILE A 232 4.01 16.02 3.76
CA ILE A 232 2.62 16.47 3.69
C ILE A 232 2.11 16.57 5.13
N ASP A 233 2.44 17.71 5.76
CA ASP A 233 1.94 18.07 7.09
C ASP A 233 0.41 18.02 7.10
N GLY A 234 -0.15 17.17 7.91
CA GLY A 234 -1.57 17.06 8.18
C GLY A 234 -2.28 15.80 7.70
N TYR A 235 -1.71 15.01 6.80
CA TYR A 235 -2.35 13.78 6.29
C TYR A 235 -1.60 12.48 6.61
N VAL A 236 -0.31 12.55 6.87
CA VAL A 236 0.49 11.38 7.27
C VAL A 236 1.44 11.82 8.40
N ARG A 237 1.18 11.39 9.62
CA ARG A 237 2.16 11.53 10.70
C ARG A 237 3.26 10.51 10.50
N TRP A 238 4.35 10.97 9.92
CA TRP A 238 5.60 10.24 9.91
C TRP A 238 6.39 10.65 11.14
N ALA A 239 6.74 9.69 11.97
CA ALA A 239 7.69 9.91 13.05
C ALA A 239 9.12 10.03 12.50
#